data_83a8214383794c11675522b3279a22ae
#
_entry.id   83a8214383794c11675522b3279a22ae
#
_cell.length_a   1.000
_cell.length_b   1.000
_cell.length_c   1.000
_cell.angle_alpha   90.00
_cell.angle_beta   90.00
_cell.angle_gamma   90.00
#
_symmetry.space_group_name_H-M   'P 1'
#
loop_
_entity.id
_entity.type
_entity.pdbx_description
1 polymer ?
#
loop_
_entity_poly.entity_id
_entity_poly.type
_entity_poly.pdbx_seq_one_letter_code
_entity_poly.pdbx_strand_id
1 'polypeptide(L)'
;MTENAIGTPPLDGAQVSRPPRAEPAAAPTDPHATGRSRHAQWRAAIGFAAAWLAFFAIAWWLPAPTHLSAEGKATLAVVAWVAIVWITDAIPVGVSGILLPMLLVLSHASPSFPKAASGFAAPVVFLCLAAFLFSAIMQACGLDRRIALLLLDRLKVRTANGVIWAMFAVNCVMALVVPAANARAATLLPVTNGIVRLFGESPRERAARKAIVIQTLVYGAMISGMCILTAHLPNMVVSGLLEKQLGIRISYLTWLKLQWPYLGMFAITQAWVQFHFRSRAVAIPGGPGAIAAMRGAQPRAARNDWAVLALFAAVAVLWATEPLHHLPSEIVALIALALLFAPGVLRFGWAEVEQRTIWGTLFLLAGALSLSSAISASGLASWAADHIYVAARGHGWWLAIAIVMLGTHVIRIGMLSNVAAVTMIAPIALALAPRLGLHPVAFTMLVSDTDSFAYLLPTQITAGVIAYSSGAFSTADYAKVGAVSVLIAIVYGLCVIAPWYAYMGIPVWDASAPWPFAH
;
A
#
# COMPACT_ATOMS: atom_id res chain seq x y z
N MET A 1 -56.12 -64.04 36.26
CA MET A 1 -55.57 -63.14 37.31
C MET A 1 -54.58 -62.25 36.61
N THR A 2 -54.97 -61.11 36.32
CA THR A 2 -54.35 -60.15 35.39
C THR A 2 -53.72 -59.03 36.18
N GLU A 3 -52.47 -58.82 36.06
CA GLU A 3 -51.77 -57.71 36.64
C GLU A 3 -51.40 -56.66 35.57
N ASN A 4 -51.95 -55.49 35.71
CA ASN A 4 -51.71 -54.34 34.82
C ASN A 4 -50.40 -53.68 35.21
N ALA A 5 -49.43 -53.62 34.29
CA ALA A 5 -48.23 -52.77 34.38
C ALA A 5 -48.45 -51.46 33.62
N ILE A 6 -48.46 -50.37 34.34
CA ILE A 6 -48.52 -48.99 33.78
C ILE A 6 -47.14 -48.63 33.26
N GLY A 7 -46.99 -48.47 31.94
CA GLY A 7 -45.78 -47.98 31.29
C GLY A 7 -45.69 -46.46 31.33
N THR A 8 -44.60 -45.95 31.88
CA THR A 8 -44.21 -44.51 31.76
C THR A 8 -43.60 -44.25 30.40
N PRO A 9 -43.94 -43.12 29.72
CA PRO A 9 -43.31 -42.78 28.43
C PRO A 9 -41.89 -42.28 28.64
N PRO A 10 -40.97 -42.53 27.68
CA PRO A 10 -39.60 -42.03 27.74
C PRO A 10 -39.55 -40.51 27.54
N LEU A 11 -38.78 -39.86 28.36
CA LEU A 11 -38.47 -38.42 28.25
C LEU A 11 -37.67 -38.21 26.96
N ASP A 12 -38.25 -37.42 26.06
CA ASP A 12 -37.60 -36.93 24.84
C ASP A 12 -36.29 -36.21 25.19
N GLY A 13 -35.19 -36.70 24.62
CA GLY A 13 -33.87 -36.12 24.74
C GLY A 13 -33.85 -34.75 24.09
N ALA A 14 -33.79 -33.67 24.91
CA ALA A 14 -33.49 -32.35 24.45
C ALA A 14 -32.19 -32.35 23.66
N GLN A 15 -32.31 -32.24 22.34
CA GLN A 15 -31.17 -31.97 21.47
C GLN A 15 -30.59 -30.62 21.85
N VAL A 16 -29.49 -30.63 22.61
CA VAL A 16 -28.65 -29.45 22.81
C VAL A 16 -28.07 -29.08 21.45
N SER A 17 -28.71 -28.13 20.78
CA SER A 17 -28.19 -27.52 19.55
C SER A 17 -26.82 -26.92 19.85
N ARG A 18 -25.76 -27.53 19.31
CA ARG A 18 -24.43 -26.96 19.33
C ARG A 18 -24.49 -25.59 18.68
N PRO A 19 -23.92 -24.52 19.30
CA PRO A 19 -23.83 -23.23 18.64
C PRO A 19 -23.10 -23.39 17.31
N PRO A 20 -23.50 -22.68 16.25
CA PRO A 20 -22.82 -22.75 14.96
C PRO A 20 -21.35 -22.42 15.18
N ARG A 21 -20.47 -23.31 14.71
CA ARG A 21 -19.03 -23.05 14.65
C ARG A 21 -18.86 -21.71 13.94
N ALA A 22 -18.21 -20.76 14.61
CA ALA A 22 -17.77 -19.53 13.95
C ALA A 22 -16.97 -19.94 12.72
N GLU A 23 -17.45 -19.57 11.52
CA GLU A 23 -16.68 -19.73 10.30
C GLU A 23 -15.32 -19.04 10.51
N PRO A 24 -14.22 -19.72 10.20
CA PRO A 24 -12.90 -19.10 10.22
C PRO A 24 -12.96 -17.87 9.32
N ALA A 25 -12.50 -16.73 9.82
CA ALA A 25 -12.37 -15.52 9.03
C ALA A 25 -11.70 -15.89 7.71
N ALA A 26 -12.40 -15.64 6.60
CA ALA A 26 -11.91 -15.98 5.26
C ALA A 26 -10.47 -15.46 5.14
N ALA A 27 -9.54 -16.33 4.81
CA ALA A 27 -8.19 -15.96 4.40
C ALA A 27 -8.32 -14.86 3.34
N PRO A 28 -7.37 -13.90 3.25
CA PRO A 28 -7.41 -12.90 2.21
C PRO A 28 -7.55 -13.64 0.88
N THR A 29 -8.74 -13.56 0.31
CA THR A 29 -9.04 -14.23 -0.97
C THR A 29 -8.07 -13.62 -1.97
N ASP A 30 -7.17 -14.44 -2.49
CA ASP A 30 -6.42 -14.10 -3.69
C ASP A 30 -7.47 -13.63 -4.71
N PRO A 31 -7.42 -12.39 -5.21
CA PRO A 31 -8.35 -11.91 -6.22
C PRO A 31 -8.37 -12.81 -7.46
N HIS A 32 -7.37 -13.67 -7.62
CA HIS A 32 -7.27 -14.67 -8.69
C HIS A 32 -7.99 -15.98 -8.39
N ALA A 33 -8.46 -16.26 -7.17
CA ALA A 33 -9.09 -17.51 -6.77
C ALA A 33 -10.58 -17.64 -7.16
N THR A 34 -11.27 -16.51 -7.43
CA THR A 34 -12.61 -16.53 -8.00
C THR A 34 -12.50 -16.55 -9.52
N GLY A 35 -13.10 -17.52 -10.19
CA GLY A 35 -13.01 -17.74 -11.64
C GLY A 35 -13.13 -16.42 -12.43
N ARG A 36 -12.05 -16.04 -13.12
CA ARG A 36 -12.01 -14.82 -13.94
C ARG A 36 -13.15 -14.88 -14.97
N SER A 37 -13.85 -13.77 -15.16
CA SER A 37 -14.82 -13.65 -16.25
C SER A 37 -14.14 -13.96 -17.60
N ARG A 38 -14.88 -14.46 -18.60
CA ARG A 38 -14.31 -14.74 -19.94
C ARG A 38 -13.55 -13.55 -20.51
N HIS A 39 -14.06 -12.32 -20.35
CA HIS A 39 -13.39 -11.10 -20.79
C HIS A 39 -12.04 -10.86 -20.06
N ALA A 40 -11.97 -11.13 -18.75
CA ALA A 40 -10.72 -11.03 -18.00
C ALA A 40 -9.70 -12.07 -18.42
N GLN A 41 -10.15 -13.31 -18.72
CA GLN A 41 -9.29 -14.37 -19.26
C GLN A 41 -8.72 -14.01 -20.63
N TRP A 42 -9.55 -13.51 -21.56
CA TRP A 42 -9.11 -13.06 -22.88
C TRP A 42 -8.13 -11.88 -22.77
N ARG A 43 -8.42 -10.88 -21.93
CA ARG A 43 -7.49 -9.77 -21.69
C ARG A 43 -6.14 -10.25 -21.17
N ALA A 44 -6.12 -11.19 -20.23
CA ALA A 44 -4.89 -11.75 -19.69
C ALA A 44 -4.12 -12.56 -20.76
N ALA A 45 -4.79 -13.37 -21.56
CA ALA A 45 -4.15 -14.15 -22.63
C ALA A 45 -3.55 -13.26 -23.72
N ILE A 46 -4.30 -12.24 -24.17
CA ILE A 46 -3.81 -11.26 -25.15
C ILE A 46 -2.63 -10.47 -24.54
N GLY A 47 -2.74 -10.04 -23.28
CA GLY A 47 -1.69 -9.33 -22.58
C GLY A 47 -0.42 -10.17 -22.44
N PHE A 48 -0.54 -11.44 -22.12
CA PHE A 48 0.57 -12.37 -22.05
C PHE A 48 1.31 -12.50 -23.40
N ALA A 49 0.57 -12.75 -24.47
CA ALA A 49 1.15 -12.83 -25.82
C ALA A 49 1.79 -11.50 -26.26
N ALA A 50 1.09 -10.39 -26.02
CA ALA A 50 1.58 -9.04 -26.36
C ALA A 50 2.86 -8.68 -25.58
N ALA A 51 2.95 -9.05 -24.30
CA ALA A 51 4.15 -8.81 -23.49
C ALA A 51 5.38 -9.51 -24.06
N TRP A 52 5.24 -10.79 -24.39
CA TRP A 52 6.34 -11.56 -25.00
C TRP A 52 6.70 -11.06 -26.40
N LEU A 53 5.70 -10.73 -27.21
CA LEU A 53 5.95 -10.13 -28.54
C LEU A 53 6.68 -8.81 -28.43
N ALA A 54 6.27 -7.92 -27.53
CA ALA A 54 6.94 -6.64 -27.29
C ALA A 54 8.39 -6.85 -26.79
N PHE A 55 8.58 -7.79 -25.84
CA PHE A 55 9.91 -8.12 -25.34
C PHE A 55 10.86 -8.58 -26.46
N PHE A 56 10.46 -9.58 -27.25
CA PHE A 56 11.28 -10.09 -28.35
C PHE A 56 11.47 -9.05 -29.44
N ALA A 57 10.42 -8.29 -29.80
CA ALA A 57 10.51 -7.25 -30.80
C ALA A 57 11.54 -6.17 -30.41
N ILE A 58 11.45 -5.64 -29.19
CA ILE A 58 12.36 -4.59 -28.71
C ILE A 58 13.77 -5.15 -28.51
N ALA A 59 13.90 -6.33 -27.90
CA ALA A 59 15.23 -6.87 -27.59
C ALA A 59 16.03 -7.18 -28.86
N TRP A 60 15.43 -7.81 -29.90
CA TRP A 60 16.17 -8.36 -31.03
C TRP A 60 15.83 -7.77 -32.40
N TRP A 61 14.57 -7.37 -32.66
CA TRP A 61 14.14 -7.00 -34.01
C TRP A 61 14.15 -5.50 -34.28
N LEU A 62 13.74 -4.69 -33.32
CA LEU A 62 13.69 -3.24 -33.50
C LEU A 62 15.10 -2.61 -33.35
N PRO A 63 15.41 -1.54 -34.09
CA PRO A 63 16.62 -0.77 -33.87
C PRO A 63 16.61 -0.11 -32.48
N ALA A 64 17.80 0.17 -31.94
CA ALA A 64 17.86 0.95 -30.70
C ALA A 64 17.33 2.38 -30.96
N PRO A 65 16.52 2.92 -30.03
CA PRO A 65 16.17 4.33 -30.09
C PRO A 65 17.42 5.22 -30.13
N THR A 66 17.33 6.36 -30.77
CA THR A 66 18.42 7.34 -30.85
C THR A 66 18.90 7.72 -29.44
N HIS A 67 20.22 7.74 -29.25
CA HIS A 67 20.87 8.06 -27.97
C HIS A 67 20.60 7.06 -26.80
N LEU A 68 20.06 5.87 -27.06
CA LEU A 68 19.88 4.83 -26.06
C LEU A 68 20.94 3.73 -26.28
N SER A 69 21.64 3.36 -25.21
CA SER A 69 22.63 2.27 -25.24
C SER A 69 22.00 0.91 -25.56
N ALA A 70 22.81 -0.08 -25.97
CA ALA A 70 22.34 -1.45 -26.17
C ALA A 70 21.73 -2.04 -24.87
N GLU A 71 22.37 -1.79 -23.72
CA GLU A 71 21.87 -2.20 -22.41
C GLU A 71 20.57 -1.47 -22.05
N GLY A 72 20.46 -0.18 -22.39
CA GLY A 72 19.24 0.62 -22.22
C GLY A 72 18.09 0.07 -23.06
N LYS A 73 18.35 -0.30 -24.33
CA LYS A 73 17.37 -0.97 -25.19
C LYS A 73 16.92 -2.31 -24.61
N ALA A 74 17.86 -3.12 -24.12
CA ALA A 74 17.57 -4.40 -23.48
C ALA A 74 16.71 -4.23 -22.23
N THR A 75 17.02 -3.22 -21.41
CA THR A 75 16.21 -2.86 -20.24
C THR A 75 14.82 -2.35 -20.63
N LEU A 76 14.71 -1.58 -21.72
CA LEU A 76 13.43 -1.11 -22.25
C LEU A 76 12.53 -2.29 -22.67
N ALA A 77 13.09 -3.36 -23.22
CA ALA A 77 12.35 -4.57 -23.54
C ALA A 77 11.72 -5.21 -22.29
N VAL A 78 12.48 -5.28 -21.19
CA VAL A 78 11.98 -5.79 -19.89
C VAL A 78 10.91 -4.85 -19.32
N VAL A 79 11.12 -3.53 -19.39
CA VAL A 79 10.15 -2.53 -18.94
C VAL A 79 8.85 -2.64 -19.74
N ALA A 80 8.92 -2.78 -21.05
CA ALA A 80 7.74 -2.97 -21.90
C ALA A 80 6.99 -4.26 -21.56
N TRP A 81 7.72 -5.38 -21.37
CA TRP A 81 7.13 -6.64 -20.95
C TRP A 81 6.37 -6.50 -19.64
N VAL A 82 7.02 -5.97 -18.62
CA VAL A 82 6.42 -5.87 -17.29
C VAL A 82 5.27 -4.86 -17.25
N ALA A 83 5.37 -3.75 -17.99
CA ALA A 83 4.27 -2.77 -18.10
C ALA A 83 3.01 -3.40 -18.69
N ILE A 84 3.13 -4.16 -19.80
CA ILE A 84 2.01 -4.86 -20.40
C ILE A 84 1.42 -5.91 -19.44
N VAL A 85 2.29 -6.70 -18.78
CA VAL A 85 1.85 -7.70 -17.80
C VAL A 85 1.08 -7.05 -16.65
N TRP A 86 1.56 -5.94 -16.11
CA TRP A 86 0.92 -5.26 -14.99
C TRP A 86 -0.37 -4.51 -15.38
N ILE A 87 -0.45 -3.97 -16.59
CA ILE A 87 -1.66 -3.31 -17.12
C ILE A 87 -2.76 -4.32 -17.40
N THR A 88 -2.40 -5.47 -17.95
CA THR A 88 -3.36 -6.50 -18.38
C THR A 88 -3.68 -7.53 -17.30
N ASP A 89 -2.94 -7.51 -16.18
CA ASP A 89 -3.00 -8.55 -15.13
C ASP A 89 -2.83 -9.96 -15.72
N ALA A 90 -1.90 -10.08 -16.68
CA ALA A 90 -1.69 -11.30 -17.46
C ALA A 90 -1.21 -12.47 -16.60
N ILE A 91 -0.31 -12.20 -15.65
CA ILE A 91 0.17 -13.17 -14.66
C ILE A 91 0.18 -12.51 -13.27
N PRO A 92 0.14 -13.32 -12.18
CA PRO A 92 0.21 -12.79 -10.82
C PRO A 92 1.45 -11.91 -10.62
N VAL A 93 1.26 -10.77 -9.95
CA VAL A 93 2.34 -9.76 -9.77
C VAL A 93 3.57 -10.32 -9.05
N GLY A 94 3.40 -11.27 -8.13
CA GLY A 94 4.53 -11.93 -7.46
C GLY A 94 5.34 -12.79 -8.43
N VAL A 95 4.68 -13.48 -9.35
CA VAL A 95 5.35 -14.28 -10.39
C VAL A 95 6.14 -13.36 -11.33
N SER A 96 5.55 -12.24 -11.77
CA SER A 96 6.27 -11.26 -12.59
C SER A 96 7.52 -10.74 -11.88
N GLY A 97 7.43 -10.46 -10.56
CA GLY A 97 8.58 -10.04 -9.76
C GLY A 97 9.72 -11.05 -9.74
N ILE A 98 9.40 -12.36 -9.61
CA ILE A 98 10.38 -13.44 -9.65
C ILE A 98 11.03 -13.57 -11.03
N LEU A 99 10.28 -13.34 -12.10
CA LEU A 99 10.79 -13.46 -13.48
C LEU A 99 11.68 -12.30 -13.91
N LEU A 100 11.62 -11.14 -13.27
CA LEU A 100 12.41 -9.97 -13.65
C LEU A 100 13.92 -10.22 -13.73
N PRO A 101 14.59 -10.87 -12.75
CA PRO A 101 16.01 -11.20 -12.88
C PRO A 101 16.34 -12.06 -14.10
N MET A 102 15.49 -13.04 -14.40
CA MET A 102 15.64 -13.89 -15.59
C MET A 102 15.56 -13.05 -16.87
N LEU A 103 14.54 -12.18 -16.98
CA LEU A 103 14.34 -11.33 -18.16
C LEU A 103 15.49 -10.34 -18.35
N LEU A 104 16.04 -9.79 -17.27
CA LEU A 104 17.20 -8.89 -17.32
C LEU A 104 18.46 -9.59 -17.83
N VAL A 105 18.66 -10.87 -17.50
CA VAL A 105 19.77 -11.66 -18.03
C VAL A 105 19.50 -12.07 -19.48
N LEU A 106 18.31 -12.56 -19.78
CA LEU A 106 17.92 -13.02 -21.11
C LEU A 106 18.01 -11.91 -22.16
N SER A 107 17.64 -10.69 -21.81
CA SER A 107 17.74 -9.52 -22.68
C SER A 107 19.17 -8.94 -22.80
N HIS A 108 20.13 -9.44 -22.03
CA HIS A 108 21.47 -8.85 -21.84
C HIS A 108 21.47 -7.46 -21.18
N ALA A 109 20.39 -7.08 -20.48
CA ALA A 109 20.33 -5.88 -19.64
C ALA A 109 21.18 -6.01 -18.36
N SER A 110 21.48 -7.24 -17.93
CA SER A 110 22.37 -7.53 -16.82
C SER A 110 23.36 -8.62 -17.19
N PRO A 111 24.65 -8.49 -16.81
CA PRO A 111 25.69 -9.45 -17.20
C PRO A 111 25.58 -10.80 -16.47
N SER A 112 24.86 -10.87 -15.34
CA SER A 112 24.76 -12.09 -14.54
C SER A 112 23.48 -12.12 -13.72
N PHE A 113 23.04 -13.33 -13.38
CA PHE A 113 21.85 -13.51 -12.54
C PHE A 113 22.00 -12.93 -11.12
N PRO A 114 23.14 -13.09 -10.39
CA PRO A 114 23.31 -12.46 -9.08
C PRO A 114 23.17 -10.94 -9.12
N LYS A 115 23.72 -10.28 -10.16
CA LYS A 115 23.56 -8.83 -10.33
C LYS A 115 22.11 -8.45 -10.65
N ALA A 116 21.46 -9.20 -11.53
CA ALA A 116 20.05 -9.01 -11.86
C ALA A 116 19.13 -9.22 -10.65
N ALA A 117 19.43 -10.18 -9.78
CA ALA A 117 18.65 -10.52 -8.58
C ALA A 117 19.04 -9.70 -7.34
N SER A 118 19.93 -8.71 -7.45
CA SER A 118 20.46 -7.95 -6.29
C SER A 118 19.39 -7.24 -5.47
N GLY A 119 18.22 -6.96 -6.05
CA GLY A 119 17.08 -6.40 -5.32
C GLY A 119 16.51 -7.34 -4.26
N PHE A 120 16.65 -8.66 -4.42
CA PHE A 120 16.19 -9.66 -3.46
C PHE A 120 17.00 -9.68 -2.15
N ALA A 121 18.25 -9.24 -2.20
CA ALA A 121 19.14 -9.12 -1.05
C ALA A 121 19.12 -7.72 -0.41
N ALA A 122 18.30 -6.79 -0.90
CA ALA A 122 18.24 -5.44 -0.36
C ALA A 122 17.71 -5.44 1.09
N PRO A 123 18.32 -4.69 2.03
CA PRO A 123 17.88 -4.63 3.44
C PRO A 123 16.40 -4.32 3.60
N VAL A 124 15.87 -3.42 2.78
CA VAL A 124 14.46 -3.03 2.80
C VAL A 124 13.51 -4.19 2.47
N VAL A 125 13.94 -5.24 1.74
CA VAL A 125 13.14 -6.43 1.45
C VAL A 125 12.97 -7.27 2.73
N PHE A 126 14.02 -7.39 3.54
CA PHE A 126 13.95 -8.07 4.84
C PHE A 126 13.09 -7.30 5.85
N LEU A 127 13.19 -5.97 5.85
CA LEU A 127 12.29 -5.12 6.63
C LEU A 127 10.82 -5.34 6.23
N CYS A 128 10.54 -5.39 4.91
CA CYS A 128 9.22 -5.66 4.38
C CYS A 128 8.72 -7.07 4.74
N LEU A 129 9.58 -8.08 4.63
CA LEU A 129 9.27 -9.46 5.02
C LEU A 129 8.85 -9.52 6.50
N ALA A 130 9.67 -8.98 7.39
CA ALA A 130 9.35 -8.94 8.82
C ALA A 130 8.03 -8.20 9.09
N ALA A 131 7.80 -7.07 8.42
CA ALA A 131 6.58 -6.32 8.54
C ALA A 131 5.34 -7.11 8.05
N PHE A 132 5.44 -7.89 6.96
CA PHE A 132 4.35 -8.76 6.51
C PHE A 132 4.07 -9.90 7.49
N LEU A 133 5.10 -10.50 8.07
CA LEU A 133 4.97 -11.53 9.10
C LEU A 133 4.31 -10.94 10.36
N PHE A 134 4.68 -9.73 10.77
CA PHE A 134 4.00 -9.01 11.85
C PHE A 134 2.50 -8.80 11.56
N SER A 135 2.18 -8.36 10.34
CA SER A 135 0.78 -8.21 9.93
C SER A 135 0.00 -9.52 9.97
N ALA A 136 0.61 -10.61 9.49
CA ALA A 136 0.02 -11.94 9.53
C ALA A 136 -0.24 -12.41 10.98
N ILE A 137 0.70 -12.17 11.89
CA ILE A 137 0.57 -12.47 13.32
C ILE A 137 -0.55 -11.62 13.95
N MET A 138 -0.62 -10.32 13.66
CA MET A 138 -1.69 -9.44 14.15
C MET A 138 -3.08 -9.91 13.72
N GLN A 139 -3.21 -10.31 12.44
CA GLN A 139 -4.46 -10.86 11.89
C GLN A 139 -4.82 -12.20 12.55
N ALA A 140 -3.85 -13.09 12.75
CA ALA A 140 -4.06 -14.38 13.41
C ALA A 140 -4.50 -14.23 14.88
N CYS A 141 -3.98 -13.21 15.58
CA CYS A 141 -4.45 -12.81 16.93
C CYS A 141 -5.80 -12.08 16.92
N GLY A 142 -6.23 -11.51 15.78
CA GLY A 142 -7.38 -10.63 15.69
C GLY A 142 -7.20 -9.30 16.44
N LEU A 143 -5.97 -8.91 16.71
CA LEU A 143 -5.62 -7.68 17.43
C LEU A 143 -5.95 -6.43 16.60
N ASP A 144 -5.74 -6.49 15.30
CA ASP A 144 -6.05 -5.44 14.33
C ASP A 144 -7.52 -4.97 14.44
N ARG A 145 -8.46 -5.91 14.37
CA ARG A 145 -9.89 -5.62 14.51
C ARG A 145 -10.24 -5.11 15.91
N ARG A 146 -9.61 -5.66 16.95
CA ARG A 146 -9.83 -5.23 18.34
C ARG A 146 -9.38 -3.80 18.58
N ILE A 147 -8.17 -3.43 18.09
CA ILE A 147 -7.65 -2.07 18.17
C ILE A 147 -8.59 -1.10 17.48
N ALA A 148 -9.06 -1.43 16.26
CA ALA A 148 -9.98 -0.61 15.50
C ALA A 148 -11.28 -0.36 16.28
N LEU A 149 -11.95 -1.40 16.78
CA LEU A 149 -13.20 -1.28 17.52
C LEU A 149 -13.03 -0.60 18.88
N LEU A 150 -11.90 -0.82 19.55
CA LEU A 150 -11.58 -0.14 20.83
C LEU A 150 -11.45 1.38 20.63
N LEU A 151 -10.73 1.81 19.61
CA LEU A 151 -10.54 3.23 19.31
C LEU A 151 -11.87 3.89 18.91
N LEU A 152 -12.65 3.24 18.05
CA LEU A 152 -13.99 3.74 17.65
C LEU A 152 -14.94 3.89 18.84
N ASP A 153 -14.96 2.92 19.73
CA ASP A 153 -15.80 2.97 20.94
C ASP A 153 -15.35 4.06 21.91
N ARG A 154 -14.04 4.24 22.10
CA ARG A 154 -13.48 5.29 22.96
C ARG A 154 -13.80 6.70 22.46
N LEU A 155 -13.79 6.90 21.15
CA LEU A 155 -14.07 8.20 20.53
C LEU A 155 -15.57 8.55 20.52
N LYS A 156 -16.47 7.64 20.90
CA LYS A 156 -17.93 7.83 21.05
C LYS A 156 -18.56 8.58 19.87
N VAL A 157 -18.21 8.16 18.65
CA VAL A 157 -18.63 8.82 17.42
C VAL A 157 -20.16 8.81 17.24
N ARG A 158 -20.73 9.92 16.77
CA ARG A 158 -22.19 10.10 16.61
C ARG A 158 -22.61 10.42 15.18
N THR A 159 -21.69 10.82 14.33
CA THR A 159 -21.96 11.25 12.96
C THR A 159 -21.05 10.57 11.96
N ALA A 160 -21.44 10.56 10.69
CA ALA A 160 -20.61 10.06 9.59
C ALA A 160 -19.21 10.72 9.56
N ASN A 161 -19.16 12.05 9.80
CA ASN A 161 -17.90 12.77 9.92
C ASN A 161 -17.05 12.25 11.09
N GLY A 162 -17.66 12.03 12.25
CA GLY A 162 -16.96 11.48 13.41
C GLY A 162 -16.40 10.09 13.13
N VAL A 163 -17.15 9.22 12.44
CA VAL A 163 -16.68 7.89 11.99
C VAL A 163 -15.43 8.04 11.12
N ILE A 164 -15.46 8.92 10.14
CA ILE A 164 -14.34 9.08 9.19
C ILE A 164 -13.08 9.52 9.92
N TRP A 165 -13.16 10.51 10.81
CA TRP A 165 -12.01 10.95 11.60
C TRP A 165 -11.52 9.89 12.58
N ALA A 166 -12.42 9.17 13.21
CA ALA A 166 -12.04 8.07 14.10
C ALA A 166 -11.38 6.93 13.33
N MET A 167 -11.90 6.57 12.15
CA MET A 167 -11.31 5.56 11.29
C MET A 167 -9.96 6.02 10.69
N PHE A 168 -9.76 7.32 10.49
CA PHE A 168 -8.45 7.86 10.13
C PHE A 168 -7.46 7.70 11.28
N ALA A 169 -7.84 8.02 12.51
CA ALA A 169 -7.01 7.75 13.68
C ALA A 169 -6.68 6.26 13.83
N VAL A 170 -7.64 5.37 13.58
CA VAL A 170 -7.42 3.93 13.51
C VAL A 170 -6.40 3.58 12.44
N ASN A 171 -6.52 4.13 11.23
CA ASN A 171 -5.56 3.92 10.15
C ASN A 171 -4.14 4.37 10.52
N CYS A 172 -4.00 5.53 11.21
CA CYS A 172 -2.69 6.01 11.68
C CYS A 172 -2.07 5.06 12.71
N VAL A 173 -2.85 4.58 13.68
CA VAL A 173 -2.36 3.61 14.67
C VAL A 173 -2.01 2.29 14.00
N MET A 174 -2.86 1.80 13.10
CA MET A 174 -2.61 0.55 12.37
C MET A 174 -1.43 0.65 11.41
N ALA A 175 -1.12 1.84 10.88
CA ALA A 175 0.04 2.04 10.02
C ALA A 175 1.37 1.73 10.73
N LEU A 176 1.43 1.87 12.05
CA LEU A 176 2.61 1.48 12.84
C LEU A 176 2.86 -0.03 12.89
N VAL A 177 1.81 -0.83 12.72
CA VAL A 177 1.85 -2.28 12.98
C VAL A 177 1.48 -3.12 11.76
N VAL A 178 0.63 -2.61 10.88
CA VAL A 178 0.16 -3.30 9.68
C VAL A 178 0.77 -2.64 8.45
N PRO A 179 1.83 -3.25 7.89
CA PRO A 179 2.43 -2.76 6.66
C PRO A 179 1.45 -2.93 5.50
N ALA A 180 1.65 -2.11 4.48
CA ALA A 180 0.82 -2.04 3.29
C ALA A 180 -0.62 -1.52 3.52
N ALA A 181 -0.93 -0.41 2.84
CA ALA A 181 -2.26 0.22 2.86
C ALA A 181 -3.38 -0.76 2.47
N ASN A 182 -3.07 -1.70 1.57
CA ASN A 182 -4.01 -2.73 1.11
C ASN A 182 -4.42 -3.69 2.24
N ALA A 183 -3.47 -4.13 3.06
CA ALA A 183 -3.74 -4.99 4.20
C ALA A 183 -4.62 -4.27 5.23
N ARG A 184 -4.33 -2.99 5.51
CA ARG A 184 -5.18 -2.17 6.40
C ARG A 184 -6.59 -1.98 5.85
N ALA A 185 -6.73 -1.69 4.55
CA ALA A 185 -8.03 -1.58 3.90
C ALA A 185 -8.83 -2.89 4.01
N ALA A 186 -8.19 -4.04 3.76
CA ALA A 186 -8.83 -5.36 3.89
C ALA A 186 -9.27 -5.66 5.33
N THR A 187 -8.43 -5.39 6.32
CA THR A 187 -8.74 -5.56 7.75
C THR A 187 -9.88 -4.65 8.21
N LEU A 188 -9.91 -3.40 7.72
CA LEU A 188 -10.93 -2.43 8.11
C LEU A 188 -12.24 -2.58 7.32
N LEU A 189 -12.25 -3.31 6.20
CA LEU A 189 -13.45 -3.53 5.38
C LEU A 189 -14.63 -4.12 6.18
N PRO A 190 -14.48 -5.20 6.98
CA PRO A 190 -15.58 -5.76 7.77
C PRO A 190 -16.11 -4.76 8.82
N VAL A 191 -15.21 -3.99 9.46
CA VAL A 191 -15.59 -2.96 10.44
C VAL A 191 -16.35 -1.84 9.75
N THR A 192 -15.82 -1.34 8.62
CA THR A 192 -16.46 -0.30 7.82
C THR A 192 -17.82 -0.75 7.31
N ASN A 193 -17.94 -1.98 6.78
CA ASN A 193 -19.20 -2.56 6.32
C ASN A 193 -20.21 -2.71 7.47
N GLY A 194 -19.75 -3.11 8.66
CA GLY A 194 -20.59 -3.15 9.85
C GLY A 194 -21.19 -1.78 10.18
N ILE A 195 -20.40 -0.72 10.11
CA ILE A 195 -20.85 0.65 10.36
C ILE A 195 -21.79 1.15 9.26
N VAL A 196 -21.46 0.96 7.98
CA VAL A 196 -22.30 1.47 6.88
C VAL A 196 -23.65 0.75 6.77
N ARG A 197 -23.75 -0.49 7.24
CA ARG A 197 -25.03 -1.23 7.34
C ARG A 197 -26.00 -0.64 8.36
N LEU A 198 -25.52 0.18 9.31
CA LEU A 198 -26.39 0.89 10.24
C LEU A 198 -27.20 1.99 9.56
N PHE A 199 -26.68 2.55 8.45
CA PHE A 199 -27.35 3.62 7.72
C PHE A 199 -28.43 3.06 6.78
N GLY A 200 -29.57 3.74 6.72
CA GLY A 200 -30.69 3.42 5.84
C GLY A 200 -30.47 3.79 4.37
N GLU A 201 -31.58 3.84 3.63
CA GLU A 201 -31.58 4.04 2.17
C GLU A 201 -31.93 5.48 1.75
N SER A 202 -32.08 6.43 2.67
CA SER A 202 -32.31 7.82 2.30
C SER A 202 -31.13 8.38 1.47
N PRO A 203 -31.35 9.35 0.58
CA PRO A 203 -30.26 9.93 -0.23
C PRO A 203 -29.07 10.43 0.60
N ARG A 204 -29.34 11.00 1.78
CA ARG A 204 -28.30 11.49 2.70
C ARG A 204 -27.52 10.35 3.33
N GLU A 205 -28.16 9.27 3.73
CA GLU A 205 -27.51 8.09 4.33
C GLU A 205 -26.70 7.31 3.29
N ARG A 206 -27.22 7.14 2.06
CA ARG A 206 -26.41 6.58 0.95
C ARG A 206 -25.17 7.40 0.67
N ALA A 207 -25.27 8.72 0.68
CA ALA A 207 -24.14 9.63 0.51
C ALA A 207 -23.11 9.48 1.66
N ALA A 208 -23.60 9.33 2.90
CA ALA A 208 -22.73 9.08 4.06
C ALA A 208 -21.99 7.75 3.94
N ARG A 209 -22.66 6.67 3.50
CA ARG A 209 -22.02 5.36 3.22
C ARG A 209 -20.87 5.49 2.20
N LYS A 210 -21.11 6.19 1.08
CA LYS A 210 -20.06 6.46 0.06
C LYS A 210 -18.87 7.17 0.67
N ALA A 211 -19.11 8.25 1.41
CA ALA A 211 -18.06 9.05 2.03
C ALA A 211 -17.26 8.23 3.05
N ILE A 212 -17.92 7.46 3.93
CA ILE A 212 -17.26 6.63 4.94
C ILE A 212 -16.35 5.60 4.26
N VAL A 213 -16.83 4.87 3.26
CA VAL A 213 -16.07 3.81 2.61
C VAL A 213 -14.85 4.38 1.88
N ILE A 214 -15.02 5.42 1.06
CA ILE A 214 -13.94 6.03 0.29
C ILE A 214 -12.89 6.62 1.21
N GLN A 215 -13.30 7.40 2.21
CA GLN A 215 -12.36 8.07 3.11
C GLN A 215 -11.63 7.10 4.04
N THR A 216 -12.29 6.04 4.51
CA THR A 216 -11.68 5.08 5.44
C THR A 216 -10.74 4.12 4.76
N LEU A 217 -11.24 3.44 3.70
CA LEU A 217 -10.52 2.32 3.09
C LEU A 217 -9.52 2.76 2.03
N VAL A 218 -9.74 3.93 1.41
CA VAL A 218 -8.85 4.44 0.38
C VAL A 218 -7.98 5.57 0.92
N TYR A 219 -8.54 6.74 1.16
CA TYR A 219 -7.75 7.93 1.48
C TYR A 219 -7.07 7.82 2.84
N GLY A 220 -7.79 7.33 3.86
CA GLY A 220 -7.24 7.12 5.21
C GLY A 220 -6.10 6.10 5.21
N ALA A 221 -6.26 4.98 4.50
CA ALA A 221 -5.22 3.96 4.40
C ALA A 221 -3.99 4.45 3.61
N MET A 222 -4.20 5.21 2.51
CA MET A 222 -3.10 5.72 1.69
C MET A 222 -2.34 6.84 2.40
N ILE A 223 -3.04 7.87 2.88
CA ILE A 223 -2.43 9.05 3.50
C ILE A 223 -1.69 8.68 4.79
N SER A 224 -2.28 7.86 5.67
CA SER A 224 -1.59 7.36 6.86
C SER A 224 -0.37 6.50 6.52
N GLY A 225 -0.45 5.75 5.41
CA GLY A 225 0.63 4.91 4.91
C GLY A 225 1.84 5.69 4.44
N MET A 226 1.65 6.88 3.84
CA MET A 226 2.76 7.72 3.37
C MET A 226 3.70 8.10 4.51
N CYS A 227 3.17 8.36 5.70
CA CYS A 227 3.95 8.86 6.83
C CYS A 227 4.88 7.81 7.46
N ILE A 228 4.62 6.54 7.26
CA ILE A 228 5.33 5.43 7.90
C ILE A 228 6.06 4.61 6.84
N LEU A 229 7.37 4.47 6.94
CA LEU A 229 8.22 3.80 5.93
C LEU A 229 7.67 2.42 5.55
N THR A 230 7.34 1.60 6.54
CA THR A 230 6.84 0.23 6.34
C THR A 230 5.36 0.14 5.96
N ALA A 231 4.59 1.22 6.11
CA ALA A 231 3.14 1.18 5.95
C ALA A 231 2.65 1.35 4.50
N HIS A 232 3.54 1.66 3.58
CA HIS A 232 3.24 1.79 2.16
C HIS A 232 4.41 1.29 1.32
N LEU A 233 4.19 0.30 0.46
CA LEU A 233 5.26 -0.36 -0.30
C LEU A 233 6.06 0.56 -1.22
N PRO A 234 5.49 1.52 -1.94
CA PRO A 234 6.24 2.52 -2.69
C PRO A 234 7.30 3.26 -1.86
N ASN A 235 7.04 3.53 -0.58
CA ASN A 235 8.02 4.15 0.31
C ASN A 235 9.32 3.33 0.36
N MET A 236 9.17 2.01 0.45
CA MET A 236 10.31 1.07 0.50
C MET A 236 11.04 1.00 -0.85
N VAL A 237 10.32 1.11 -1.98
CA VAL A 237 10.95 1.18 -3.31
C VAL A 237 11.81 2.43 -3.42
N VAL A 238 11.27 3.59 -3.02
CA VAL A 238 12.00 4.85 -3.06
C VAL A 238 13.21 4.82 -2.11
N SER A 239 13.02 4.38 -0.87
CA SER A 239 14.10 4.26 0.11
C SER A 239 15.23 3.34 -0.39
N GLY A 240 14.89 2.16 -0.90
CA GLY A 240 15.86 1.21 -1.45
C GLY A 240 16.56 1.72 -2.72
N LEU A 241 15.86 2.50 -3.57
CA LEU A 241 16.46 3.16 -4.73
C LEU A 241 17.50 4.20 -4.31
N LEU A 242 17.14 5.09 -3.37
CA LEU A 242 18.01 6.16 -2.89
C LEU A 242 19.25 5.59 -2.18
N GLU A 243 19.09 4.56 -1.36
CA GLU A 243 20.19 3.85 -0.73
C GLU A 243 21.14 3.26 -1.77
N LYS A 244 20.61 2.58 -2.80
CA LYS A 244 21.40 1.90 -3.81
C LYS A 244 22.10 2.86 -4.80
N GLN A 245 21.44 3.98 -5.17
CA GLN A 245 21.94 4.91 -6.19
C GLN A 245 22.77 6.04 -5.62
N LEU A 246 22.42 6.53 -4.43
CA LEU A 246 23.06 7.69 -3.80
C LEU A 246 23.82 7.33 -2.51
N GLY A 247 23.73 6.09 -2.03
CA GLY A 247 24.27 5.72 -0.71
C GLY A 247 23.50 6.36 0.45
N ILE A 248 22.33 6.96 0.19
CA ILE A 248 21.54 7.67 1.20
C ILE A 248 20.55 6.69 1.83
N ARG A 249 20.82 6.31 3.07
CA ARG A 249 19.92 5.52 3.89
C ARG A 249 18.95 6.43 4.63
N ILE A 250 17.66 6.22 4.45
CA ILE A 250 16.62 6.95 5.16
C ILE A 250 16.12 6.10 6.32
N SER A 251 16.45 6.51 7.56
CA SER A 251 15.97 5.82 8.77
C SER A 251 14.46 5.96 8.93
N TYR A 252 13.86 5.09 9.74
CA TYR A 252 12.42 5.13 10.02
C TYR A 252 11.97 6.49 10.57
N LEU A 253 12.75 7.06 11.49
CA LEU A 253 12.47 8.36 12.08
C LEU A 253 12.65 9.51 11.07
N THR A 254 13.69 9.44 10.23
CA THR A 254 13.90 10.44 9.16
C THR A 254 12.76 10.42 8.16
N TRP A 255 12.31 9.22 7.76
CA TRP A 255 11.12 9.08 6.91
C TRP A 255 9.88 9.73 7.55
N LEU A 256 9.61 9.40 8.81
CA LEU A 256 8.49 9.99 9.54
C LEU A 256 8.58 11.51 9.60
N LYS A 257 9.76 12.07 9.92
CA LYS A 257 9.98 13.54 9.97
C LYS A 257 9.73 14.22 8.62
N LEU A 258 10.11 13.59 7.53
CA LEU A 258 9.88 14.13 6.19
C LEU A 258 8.42 14.03 5.75
N GLN A 259 7.71 12.95 6.13
CA GLN A 259 6.43 12.61 5.55
C GLN A 259 5.20 12.90 6.43
N TRP A 260 5.37 13.17 7.75
CA TRP A 260 4.22 13.39 8.64
C TRP A 260 3.28 14.53 8.20
N PRO A 261 3.72 15.61 7.50
CA PRO A 261 2.79 16.66 7.08
C PRO A 261 1.71 16.16 6.10
N TYR A 262 1.93 15.02 5.41
CA TYR A 262 0.88 14.42 4.59
C TYR A 262 -0.40 14.09 5.37
N LEU A 263 -0.34 13.90 6.70
CA LEU A 263 -1.53 13.71 7.52
C LEU A 263 -2.52 14.89 7.38
N GLY A 264 -2.00 16.12 7.20
CA GLY A 264 -2.82 17.30 6.97
C GLY A 264 -3.64 17.25 5.67
N MET A 265 -3.16 16.56 4.65
CA MET A 265 -3.90 16.37 3.39
C MET A 265 -5.23 15.64 3.62
N PHE A 266 -5.31 14.77 4.65
CA PHE A 266 -6.56 14.11 4.99
C PHE A 266 -7.67 15.09 5.36
N ALA A 267 -7.37 16.17 6.07
CA ALA A 267 -8.36 17.18 6.42
C ALA A 267 -8.94 17.87 5.17
N ILE A 268 -8.11 18.15 4.18
CA ILE A 268 -8.52 18.80 2.92
C ILE A 268 -9.35 17.83 2.07
N THR A 269 -8.88 16.60 1.90
CA THR A 269 -9.63 15.57 1.17
C THR A 269 -10.95 15.24 1.86
N GLN A 270 -10.97 15.22 3.19
CA GLN A 270 -12.18 15.02 3.97
C GLN A 270 -13.17 16.17 3.78
N ALA A 271 -12.72 17.42 3.83
CA ALA A 271 -13.56 18.58 3.57
C ALA A 271 -14.18 18.52 2.16
N TRP A 272 -13.37 18.18 1.16
CA TRP A 272 -13.83 17.99 -0.21
C TRP A 272 -14.88 16.87 -0.35
N VAL A 273 -14.61 15.69 0.17
CA VAL A 273 -15.53 14.53 0.11
C VAL A 273 -16.85 14.83 0.80
N GLN A 274 -16.80 15.50 1.96
CA GLN A 274 -18.01 15.92 2.66
C GLN A 274 -18.80 16.99 1.94
N PHE A 275 -18.13 17.95 1.33
CA PHE A 275 -18.77 18.94 0.49
C PHE A 275 -19.48 18.28 -0.70
N HIS A 276 -18.79 17.36 -1.39
CA HIS A 276 -19.33 16.66 -2.55
C HIS A 276 -20.54 15.78 -2.21
N PHE A 277 -20.46 14.97 -1.16
CA PHE A 277 -21.52 14.05 -0.75
C PHE A 277 -22.52 14.65 0.24
N ARG A 278 -22.28 15.86 0.75
CA ARG A 278 -23.11 16.52 1.78
C ARG A 278 -23.39 15.65 3.02
N SER A 279 -22.39 14.88 3.46
CA SER A 279 -22.53 13.82 4.46
C SER A 279 -22.18 14.24 5.89
N ARG A 280 -21.70 15.48 6.12
CA ARG A 280 -21.09 15.94 7.38
C ARG A 280 -21.96 15.72 8.62
N ALA A 281 -23.24 16.04 8.55
CA ALA A 281 -24.15 16.06 9.69
C ALA A 281 -25.03 14.82 9.80
N VAL A 282 -24.80 13.78 8.96
CA VAL A 282 -25.61 12.55 9.01
C VAL A 282 -25.29 11.79 10.29
N ALA A 283 -26.30 11.59 11.14
CA ALA A 283 -26.16 10.85 12.39
C ALA A 283 -26.05 9.34 12.14
N ILE A 284 -25.31 8.64 13.00
CA ILE A 284 -25.23 7.18 12.99
C ILE A 284 -26.49 6.63 13.64
N PRO A 285 -27.28 5.79 12.97
CA PRO A 285 -28.39 5.08 13.60
C PRO A 285 -27.90 4.20 14.77
N GLY A 286 -28.55 4.30 15.93
CA GLY A 286 -28.09 3.63 17.15
C GLY A 286 -26.89 4.27 17.85
N GLY A 287 -26.28 5.30 17.26
CA GLY A 287 -25.22 6.10 17.87
C GLY A 287 -24.03 5.28 18.37
N PRO A 288 -23.35 5.74 19.46
CA PRO A 288 -22.21 5.04 20.05
C PRO A 288 -22.55 3.62 20.56
N GLY A 289 -23.82 3.36 20.92
CA GLY A 289 -24.27 2.05 21.41
C GLY A 289 -24.11 0.93 20.38
N ALA A 290 -24.33 1.23 19.09
CA ALA A 290 -24.15 0.25 18.03
C ALA A 290 -22.66 -0.18 17.88
N ILE A 291 -21.73 0.77 18.02
CA ILE A 291 -20.29 0.49 17.97
C ILE A 291 -19.84 -0.29 19.21
N ALA A 292 -20.37 0.07 20.40
CA ALA A 292 -20.10 -0.67 21.63
C ALA A 292 -20.60 -2.13 21.55
N ALA A 293 -21.77 -2.35 20.94
CA ALA A 293 -22.28 -3.71 20.67
C ALA A 293 -21.36 -4.50 19.73
N MET A 294 -20.85 -3.90 18.64
CA MET A 294 -19.89 -4.53 17.73
C MET A 294 -18.60 -4.91 18.46
N ARG A 295 -18.11 -4.07 19.38
CA ARG A 295 -16.96 -4.36 20.23
C ARG A 295 -17.25 -5.50 21.21
N GLY A 296 -18.40 -5.46 21.87
CA GLY A 296 -18.83 -6.48 22.85
C GLY A 296 -18.96 -7.88 22.26
N ALA A 297 -19.28 -7.97 20.97
CA ALA A 297 -19.34 -9.24 20.24
C ALA A 297 -17.96 -9.86 19.91
N GLN A 298 -16.84 -9.16 20.19
CA GLN A 298 -15.50 -9.71 19.94
C GLN A 298 -15.10 -10.70 21.06
N PRO A 299 -14.41 -11.80 20.72
CA PRO A 299 -13.80 -12.67 21.71
C PRO A 299 -12.85 -11.90 22.63
N ARG A 300 -12.67 -12.33 23.87
CA ARG A 300 -11.70 -11.71 24.77
C ARG A 300 -10.25 -11.95 24.29
N ALA A 301 -9.37 -10.95 24.48
CA ALA A 301 -7.94 -11.11 24.20
C ALA A 301 -7.34 -12.18 25.13
N ALA A 302 -6.53 -13.06 24.56
CA ALA A 302 -5.75 -13.99 25.35
C ALA A 302 -4.53 -13.30 25.95
N ARG A 303 -3.92 -13.91 26.97
CA ARG A 303 -2.71 -13.38 27.60
C ARG A 303 -1.57 -13.19 26.60
N ASN A 304 -1.41 -14.12 25.69
CA ASN A 304 -0.36 -14.09 24.66
C ASN A 304 -0.55 -12.92 23.66
N ASP A 305 -1.79 -12.51 23.39
CA ASP A 305 -2.07 -11.37 22.50
C ASP A 305 -1.46 -10.07 23.05
N TRP A 306 -1.42 -9.91 24.38
CA TRP A 306 -0.79 -8.77 25.04
C TRP A 306 0.74 -8.79 24.92
N ALA A 307 1.36 -9.97 24.95
CA ALA A 307 2.80 -10.11 24.73
C ALA A 307 3.17 -9.72 23.29
N VAL A 308 2.37 -10.14 22.30
CA VAL A 308 2.53 -9.74 20.90
C VAL A 308 2.41 -8.21 20.77
N LEU A 309 1.39 -7.61 21.36
CA LEU A 309 1.21 -6.15 21.31
C LEU A 309 2.36 -5.38 21.99
N ALA A 310 2.83 -5.87 23.14
CA ALA A 310 3.97 -5.26 23.83
C ALA A 310 5.26 -5.32 23.00
N LEU A 311 5.49 -6.46 22.31
CA LEU A 311 6.66 -6.59 21.43
C LEU A 311 6.57 -5.65 20.22
N PHE A 312 5.38 -5.48 19.61
CA PHE A 312 5.20 -4.50 18.54
C PHE A 312 5.41 -3.05 19.01
N ALA A 313 4.92 -2.72 20.22
CA ALA A 313 5.20 -1.42 20.81
C ALA A 313 6.70 -1.21 21.03
N ALA A 314 7.42 -2.22 21.50
CA ALA A 314 8.88 -2.17 21.66
C ALA A 314 9.60 -1.98 20.32
N VAL A 315 9.18 -2.66 19.25
CA VAL A 315 9.72 -2.45 17.89
C VAL A 315 9.52 -1.01 17.42
N ALA A 316 8.31 -0.47 17.60
CA ALA A 316 8.03 0.92 17.21
C ALA A 316 8.89 1.93 17.98
N VAL A 317 9.11 1.70 19.29
CA VAL A 317 10.02 2.51 20.11
C VAL A 317 11.46 2.38 19.62
N LEU A 318 11.95 1.17 19.35
CA LEU A 318 13.30 0.95 18.84
C LEU A 318 13.49 1.62 17.47
N TRP A 319 12.55 1.53 16.55
CA TRP A 319 12.61 2.26 15.27
C TRP A 319 12.66 3.78 15.45
N ALA A 320 11.89 4.32 16.42
CA ALA A 320 11.91 5.75 16.72
C ALA A 320 13.19 6.21 17.43
N THR A 321 13.89 5.30 18.09
CA THR A 321 15.13 5.56 18.84
C THR A 321 16.39 5.04 18.12
N GLU A 322 16.30 4.70 16.84
CA GLU A 322 17.44 4.27 16.01
C GLU A 322 18.69 5.16 16.17
N PRO A 323 18.58 6.50 16.24
CA PRO A 323 19.74 7.36 16.45
C PRO A 323 20.50 7.14 17.78
N LEU A 324 19.88 6.49 18.78
CA LEU A 324 20.50 6.24 20.09
C LEU A 324 21.27 4.91 20.12
N HIS A 325 20.81 3.90 19.43
CA HIS A 325 21.39 2.53 19.48
C HIS A 325 22.01 2.10 18.15
N HIS A 326 21.82 2.85 17.07
CA HIS A 326 22.37 2.60 15.72
C HIS A 326 22.08 1.21 15.13
N LEU A 327 21.07 0.50 15.64
CA LEU A 327 20.63 -0.78 15.06
C LEU A 327 19.73 -0.50 13.87
N PRO A 328 20.06 -1.02 12.68
CA PRO A 328 19.22 -0.90 11.50
C PRO A 328 17.80 -1.40 11.71
N SER A 329 16.83 -0.70 11.11
CA SER A 329 15.40 -1.03 11.28
C SER A 329 15.06 -2.46 10.90
N GLU A 330 15.70 -3.03 9.87
CA GLU A 330 15.55 -4.42 9.45
C GLU A 330 16.09 -5.41 10.49
N ILE A 331 17.19 -5.09 11.15
CA ILE A 331 17.76 -5.95 12.21
C ILE A 331 16.83 -5.96 13.42
N VAL A 332 16.33 -4.81 13.86
CA VAL A 332 15.34 -4.71 14.94
C VAL A 332 14.10 -5.56 14.61
N ALA A 333 13.60 -5.48 13.37
CA ALA A 333 12.44 -6.25 12.94
C ALA A 333 12.71 -7.77 12.95
N LEU A 334 13.89 -8.23 12.51
CA LEU A 334 14.26 -9.65 12.50
C LEU A 334 14.47 -10.19 13.91
N ILE A 335 15.07 -9.41 14.82
CA ILE A 335 15.18 -9.77 16.25
C ILE A 335 13.79 -9.94 16.85
N ALA A 336 12.88 -8.99 16.61
CA ALA A 336 11.52 -9.07 17.12
C ALA A 336 10.77 -10.29 16.55
N LEU A 337 10.99 -10.61 15.27
CA LEU A 337 10.43 -11.81 14.66
C LEU A 337 10.92 -13.08 15.37
N ALA A 338 12.21 -13.19 15.66
CA ALA A 338 12.77 -14.32 16.41
C ALA A 338 12.14 -14.44 17.81
N LEU A 339 11.95 -13.31 18.51
CA LEU A 339 11.31 -13.27 19.81
C LEU A 339 9.82 -13.65 19.75
N LEU A 340 9.09 -13.27 18.68
CA LEU A 340 7.70 -13.68 18.50
C LEU A 340 7.55 -15.19 18.36
N PHE A 341 8.47 -15.86 17.67
CA PHE A 341 8.47 -17.32 17.53
C PHE A 341 9.13 -18.07 18.69
N ALA A 342 9.56 -17.36 19.76
CA ALA A 342 10.03 -18.02 20.96
C ALA A 342 8.92 -18.90 21.60
N PRO A 343 9.26 -20.05 22.18
CA PRO A 343 8.29 -20.97 22.77
C PRO A 343 7.36 -20.28 23.78
N GLY A 344 6.05 -20.46 23.60
CA GLY A 344 5.03 -19.91 24.49
C GLY A 344 4.59 -18.47 24.20
N VAL A 345 5.17 -17.77 23.24
CA VAL A 345 4.74 -16.42 22.83
C VAL A 345 3.53 -16.48 21.91
N LEU A 346 3.61 -17.21 20.80
CA LEU A 346 2.48 -17.39 19.89
C LEU A 346 1.65 -18.63 20.29
N ARG A 347 0.33 -18.58 20.01
CA ARG A 347 -0.61 -19.68 20.20
C ARG A 347 -0.77 -20.57 18.97
N PHE A 348 -0.13 -20.19 17.89
CA PHE A 348 -0.18 -20.84 16.58
C PHE A 348 1.23 -20.94 16.00
N GLY A 349 1.40 -21.85 15.05
CA GLY A 349 2.70 -22.12 14.44
C GLY A 349 2.97 -21.32 13.18
N TRP A 350 4.12 -21.59 12.56
CA TRP A 350 4.58 -20.97 11.33
C TRP A 350 3.55 -21.09 10.19
N ALA A 351 2.94 -22.25 10.00
CA ALA A 351 1.99 -22.50 8.91
C ALA A 351 0.81 -21.50 8.89
N GLU A 352 0.31 -21.09 10.07
CA GLU A 352 -0.76 -20.09 10.20
C GLU A 352 -0.28 -18.70 9.73
N VAL A 353 0.94 -18.33 10.08
CA VAL A 353 1.56 -17.04 9.70
C VAL A 353 1.90 -17.03 8.21
N GLU A 354 2.49 -18.13 7.72
CA GLU A 354 2.89 -18.31 6.33
C GLU A 354 1.70 -18.15 5.36
N GLN A 355 0.57 -18.78 5.66
CA GLN A 355 -0.65 -18.70 4.85
C GLN A 355 -1.25 -17.29 4.78
N ARG A 356 -1.03 -16.46 5.81
CA ARG A 356 -1.53 -15.08 5.87
C ARG A 356 -0.54 -14.07 5.31
N THR A 357 0.70 -14.49 5.07
CA THR A 357 1.77 -13.62 4.57
C THR A 357 1.61 -13.35 3.07
N ILE A 358 1.75 -12.11 2.66
CA ILE A 358 1.53 -11.66 1.28
C ILE A 358 2.82 -11.84 0.46
N TRP A 359 3.23 -13.10 0.24
CA TRP A 359 4.46 -13.47 -0.46
C TRP A 359 4.60 -12.85 -1.85
N GLY A 360 3.51 -12.84 -2.63
CA GLY A 360 3.51 -12.28 -3.98
C GLY A 360 3.92 -10.81 -4.00
N THR A 361 3.52 -10.05 -3.00
CA THR A 361 3.89 -8.63 -2.89
C THR A 361 5.35 -8.45 -2.47
N LEU A 362 5.89 -9.35 -1.65
CA LEU A 362 7.31 -9.35 -1.30
C LEU A 362 8.18 -9.60 -2.54
N PHE A 363 7.83 -10.61 -3.35
CA PHE A 363 8.54 -10.91 -4.58
C PHE A 363 8.41 -9.79 -5.62
N LEU A 364 7.25 -9.14 -5.68
CA LEU A 364 7.09 -7.93 -6.50
C LEU A 364 8.06 -6.84 -6.07
N LEU A 365 8.17 -6.54 -4.76
CA LEU A 365 9.09 -5.53 -4.24
C LEU A 365 10.55 -5.86 -4.59
N ALA A 366 10.98 -7.10 -4.36
CA ALA A 366 12.34 -7.55 -4.64
C ALA A 366 12.69 -7.46 -6.14
N GLY A 367 11.78 -7.92 -7.01
CA GLY A 367 11.92 -7.80 -8.45
C GLY A 367 11.89 -6.35 -8.93
N ALA A 368 11.03 -5.53 -8.33
CA ALA A 368 10.92 -4.10 -8.61
C ALA A 368 12.24 -3.36 -8.32
N LEU A 369 12.90 -3.63 -7.20
CA LEU A 369 14.21 -3.07 -6.86
C LEU A 369 15.31 -3.54 -7.85
N SER A 370 15.23 -4.78 -8.30
CA SER A 370 16.12 -5.30 -9.35
C SER A 370 15.94 -4.54 -10.66
N LEU A 371 14.69 -4.36 -11.09
CA LEU A 371 14.35 -3.62 -12.32
C LEU A 371 14.72 -2.13 -12.20
N SER A 372 14.40 -1.49 -11.10
CA SER A 372 14.75 -0.08 -10.82
C SER A 372 16.27 0.15 -10.93
N SER A 373 17.05 -0.80 -10.40
CA SER A 373 18.52 -0.77 -10.53
C SER A 373 18.99 -0.92 -11.96
N ALA A 374 18.37 -1.81 -12.74
CA ALA A 374 18.70 -1.99 -14.16
C ALA A 374 18.31 -0.74 -14.98
N ILE A 375 17.18 -0.13 -14.73
CA ILE A 375 16.73 1.13 -15.37
C ILE A 375 17.77 2.24 -15.16
N SER A 376 18.28 2.38 -13.92
CA SER A 376 19.31 3.38 -13.61
C SER A 376 20.67 3.02 -14.26
N ALA A 377 21.13 1.78 -14.11
CA ALA A 377 22.46 1.37 -14.54
C ALA A 377 22.62 1.31 -16.07
N SER A 378 21.57 0.99 -16.81
CA SER A 378 21.59 0.88 -18.27
C SER A 378 21.50 2.22 -19.02
N GLY A 379 21.30 3.34 -18.30
CA GLY A 379 21.07 4.66 -18.90
C GLY A 379 19.64 4.90 -19.39
N LEU A 380 18.74 3.93 -19.25
CA LEU A 380 17.34 4.08 -19.67
C LEU A 380 16.64 5.22 -18.89
N ALA A 381 16.92 5.35 -17.58
CA ALA A 381 16.38 6.45 -16.77
C ALA A 381 16.82 7.81 -17.31
N SER A 382 18.10 7.94 -17.67
CA SER A 382 18.67 9.16 -18.24
C SER A 382 18.05 9.48 -19.60
N TRP A 383 17.93 8.50 -20.48
CA TRP A 383 17.28 8.66 -21.78
C TRP A 383 15.82 9.12 -21.64
N ALA A 384 15.04 8.49 -20.77
CA ALA A 384 13.65 8.90 -20.51
C ALA A 384 13.57 10.31 -19.90
N ALA A 385 14.50 10.64 -18.97
CA ALA A 385 14.59 11.95 -18.35
C ALA A 385 14.89 13.06 -19.39
N ASP A 386 15.73 12.79 -20.41
CA ASP A 386 16.02 13.76 -21.47
C ASP A 386 14.76 14.13 -22.28
N HIS A 387 13.88 13.17 -22.52
CA HIS A 387 12.61 13.43 -23.21
C HIS A 387 11.62 14.22 -22.35
N ILE A 388 11.54 13.90 -21.05
CA ILE A 388 10.67 14.62 -20.10
C ILE A 388 11.19 16.05 -19.86
N TYR A 389 12.52 16.21 -19.81
CA TYR A 389 13.17 17.50 -19.61
C TYR A 389 12.74 18.53 -20.66
N VAL A 390 12.56 18.13 -21.91
CA VAL A 390 12.11 19.03 -22.97
C VAL A 390 10.75 19.68 -22.64
N ALA A 391 9.84 18.94 -22.02
CA ALA A 391 8.52 19.45 -21.63
C ALA A 391 8.56 20.31 -20.35
N ALA A 392 9.53 20.05 -19.45
CA ALA A 392 9.61 20.71 -18.15
C ALA A 392 10.59 21.91 -18.11
N ARG A 393 11.57 21.98 -19.03
CA ARG A 393 12.59 23.03 -19.07
C ARG A 393 11.98 24.42 -19.37
N GLY A 394 12.66 25.46 -18.88
CA GLY A 394 12.21 26.85 -19.12
C GLY A 394 11.07 27.32 -18.22
N HIS A 395 10.55 26.45 -17.37
CA HIS A 395 9.55 26.79 -16.37
C HIS A 395 10.19 26.97 -14.99
N GLY A 396 9.55 27.76 -14.12
CA GLY A 396 9.94 27.82 -12.71
C GLY A 396 9.80 26.43 -12.05
N TRP A 397 10.58 26.16 -11.01
CA TRP A 397 10.67 24.85 -10.36
C TRP A 397 9.29 24.23 -10.02
N TRP A 398 8.35 25.05 -9.54
CA TRP A 398 7.02 24.58 -9.14
C TRP A 398 6.18 24.09 -10.34
N LEU A 399 6.27 24.77 -11.50
CA LEU A 399 5.54 24.36 -12.71
C LEU A 399 6.20 23.14 -13.36
N ALA A 400 7.53 23.08 -13.37
CA ALA A 400 8.26 21.92 -13.85
C ALA A 400 7.89 20.65 -13.06
N ILE A 401 7.82 20.76 -11.74
CA ILE A 401 7.39 19.65 -10.87
C ILE A 401 5.92 19.29 -11.11
N ALA A 402 5.03 20.28 -11.23
CA ALA A 402 3.62 20.05 -11.53
C ALA A 402 3.41 19.31 -12.85
N ILE A 403 4.15 19.67 -13.90
CA ILE A 403 4.12 18.98 -15.21
C ILE A 403 4.53 17.51 -15.07
N VAL A 404 5.62 17.24 -14.33
CA VAL A 404 6.09 15.87 -14.09
C VAL A 404 5.06 15.08 -13.31
N MET A 405 4.54 15.62 -12.20
CA MET A 405 3.50 14.97 -11.38
C MET A 405 2.24 14.67 -12.20
N LEU A 406 1.77 15.62 -13.00
CA LEU A 406 0.60 15.40 -13.85
C LEU A 406 0.87 14.31 -14.90
N GLY A 407 2.06 14.32 -15.50
CA GLY A 407 2.51 13.29 -16.43
C GLY A 407 2.50 11.89 -15.82
N THR A 408 2.96 11.76 -14.57
CA THR A 408 2.90 10.45 -13.85
C THR A 408 1.47 9.99 -13.66
N HIS A 409 0.54 10.86 -13.29
CA HIS A 409 -0.87 10.50 -13.16
C HIS A 409 -1.51 10.06 -14.48
N VAL A 410 -1.11 10.64 -15.63
CA VAL A 410 -1.56 10.18 -16.95
C VAL A 410 -1.08 8.75 -17.22
N ILE A 411 0.19 8.46 -16.94
CA ILE A 411 0.75 7.10 -17.06
C ILE A 411 0.02 6.13 -16.12
N ARG A 412 -0.31 6.57 -14.93
CA ARG A 412 -1.04 5.80 -13.91
C ARG A 412 -2.44 5.35 -14.31
N ILE A 413 -3.09 5.97 -15.27
CA ILE A 413 -4.44 5.55 -15.71
C ILE A 413 -4.43 4.09 -16.16
N GLY A 414 -3.34 3.64 -16.81
CA GLY A 414 -3.18 2.26 -17.25
C GLY A 414 -2.62 1.29 -16.21
N MET A 415 -2.12 1.76 -15.06
CA MET A 415 -1.39 0.92 -14.11
C MET A 415 -2.23 0.59 -12.87
N LEU A 416 -2.28 -0.69 -12.49
CA LEU A 416 -3.08 -1.20 -11.38
C LEU A 416 -2.32 -1.29 -10.04
N SER A 417 -1.02 -0.96 -10.01
CA SER A 417 -0.18 -1.14 -8.84
C SER A 417 0.71 0.08 -8.58
N ASN A 418 0.63 0.63 -7.36
CA ASN A 418 1.52 1.70 -6.91
C ASN A 418 2.99 1.29 -6.93
N VAL A 419 3.31 0.05 -6.49
CA VAL A 419 4.69 -0.46 -6.50
C VAL A 419 5.24 -0.49 -7.91
N ALA A 420 4.45 -0.99 -8.86
CA ALA A 420 4.81 -1.07 -10.26
C ALA A 420 5.13 0.31 -10.85
N ALA A 421 4.25 1.28 -10.61
CA ALA A 421 4.42 2.64 -11.11
C ALA A 421 5.65 3.33 -10.53
N VAL A 422 5.79 3.34 -9.22
CA VAL A 422 6.94 3.98 -8.55
C VAL A 422 8.26 3.31 -8.94
N THR A 423 8.28 2.00 -9.18
CA THR A 423 9.47 1.28 -9.67
C THR A 423 9.99 1.85 -11.00
N MET A 424 9.10 2.25 -11.89
CA MET A 424 9.46 2.82 -13.18
C MET A 424 9.72 4.33 -13.09
N ILE A 425 8.92 5.04 -12.31
CA ILE A 425 8.92 6.51 -12.23
C ILE A 425 10.09 7.01 -11.38
N ALA A 426 10.37 6.40 -10.22
CA ALA A 426 11.37 6.90 -9.28
C ALA A 426 12.79 6.97 -9.86
N PRO A 427 13.32 5.97 -10.62
CA PRO A 427 14.63 6.10 -11.27
C PRO A 427 14.68 7.24 -12.29
N ILE A 428 13.58 7.45 -13.04
CA ILE A 428 13.49 8.52 -14.03
C ILE A 428 13.44 9.89 -13.34
N ALA A 429 12.66 10.02 -12.27
CA ALA A 429 12.63 11.23 -11.45
C ALA A 429 14.01 11.55 -10.87
N LEU A 430 14.70 10.54 -10.34
CA LEU A 430 16.04 10.70 -9.80
C LEU A 430 17.04 11.19 -10.87
N ALA A 431 16.99 10.65 -12.09
CA ALA A 431 17.83 11.08 -13.21
C ALA A 431 17.45 12.47 -13.76
N LEU A 432 16.17 12.86 -13.67
CA LEU A 432 15.65 14.14 -14.15
C LEU A 432 15.98 15.30 -13.20
N ALA A 433 16.02 15.05 -11.88
CA ALA A 433 16.20 16.07 -10.86
C ALA A 433 17.40 17.00 -11.14
N PRO A 434 18.64 16.50 -11.34
CA PRO A 434 19.79 17.38 -11.57
C PRO A 434 19.70 18.16 -12.89
N ARG A 435 19.00 17.63 -13.92
CA ARG A 435 18.78 18.33 -15.19
C ARG A 435 17.89 19.56 -15.03
N LEU A 436 16.95 19.50 -14.11
CA LEU A 436 16.07 20.60 -13.76
C LEU A 436 16.61 21.53 -12.66
N GLY A 437 17.83 21.26 -12.15
CA GLY A 437 18.39 21.98 -11.01
C GLY A 437 17.68 21.70 -9.69
N LEU A 438 17.04 20.52 -9.57
CA LEU A 438 16.25 20.13 -8.41
C LEU A 438 17.01 19.16 -7.51
N HIS A 439 16.71 19.18 -6.20
CA HIS A 439 17.29 18.26 -5.23
C HIS A 439 16.88 16.82 -5.50
N PRO A 440 17.83 15.87 -5.75
CA PRO A 440 17.53 14.53 -6.22
C PRO A 440 16.59 13.76 -5.29
N VAL A 441 16.87 13.77 -3.98
CA VAL A 441 16.06 13.04 -2.99
C VAL A 441 14.67 13.65 -2.86
N ALA A 442 14.61 14.97 -2.61
CA ALA A 442 13.35 15.67 -2.36
C ALA A 442 12.39 15.59 -3.57
N PHE A 443 12.92 15.79 -4.78
CA PHE A 443 12.12 15.70 -6.00
C PHE A 443 11.64 14.25 -6.26
N THR A 444 12.52 13.26 -6.10
CA THR A 444 12.14 11.85 -6.31
C THR A 444 11.07 11.41 -5.30
N MET A 445 11.20 11.78 -4.03
CA MET A 445 10.18 11.51 -3.02
C MET A 445 8.86 12.20 -3.39
N LEU A 446 8.87 13.49 -3.69
CA LEU A 446 7.68 14.26 -3.97
C LEU A 446 6.89 13.73 -5.18
N VAL A 447 7.58 13.36 -6.26
CA VAL A 447 6.96 12.77 -7.47
C VAL A 447 6.40 11.38 -7.16
N SER A 448 7.15 10.54 -6.45
CA SER A 448 6.73 9.17 -6.11
C SER A 448 5.57 9.15 -5.11
N ASP A 449 5.56 10.08 -4.15
CA ASP A 449 4.48 10.23 -3.18
C ASP A 449 3.19 10.64 -3.88
N THR A 450 3.25 11.62 -4.78
CA THR A 450 2.10 12.10 -5.52
C THR A 450 1.53 11.03 -6.43
N ASP A 451 2.38 10.25 -7.09
CA ASP A 451 1.98 9.10 -7.91
C ASP A 451 1.15 8.06 -7.11
N SER A 452 1.46 7.91 -5.83
CA SER A 452 0.76 6.98 -4.94
C SER A 452 -0.71 7.36 -4.71
N PHE A 453 -1.11 8.63 -4.92
CA PHE A 453 -2.49 9.11 -4.80
C PHE A 453 -3.30 8.93 -6.09
N ALA A 454 -3.30 7.73 -6.65
CA ALA A 454 -4.02 7.38 -7.87
C ALA A 454 -5.52 7.14 -7.58
N TYR A 455 -6.31 8.20 -7.64
CA TYR A 455 -7.72 8.20 -7.22
C TYR A 455 -8.73 8.32 -8.37
N LEU A 456 -8.30 8.21 -9.65
CA LEU A 456 -9.21 8.36 -10.79
C LEU A 456 -10.08 7.13 -11.02
N LEU A 457 -9.53 5.93 -10.83
CA LEU A 457 -10.27 4.67 -10.97
C LEU A 457 -10.07 3.79 -9.74
N PRO A 458 -11.11 3.07 -9.27
CA PRO A 458 -10.96 2.15 -8.13
C PRO A 458 -9.89 1.07 -8.38
N THR A 459 -9.68 0.71 -9.64
CA THR A 459 -8.73 -0.33 -10.04
C THR A 459 -7.27 0.10 -10.00
N GLN A 460 -6.96 1.41 -9.93
CA GLN A 460 -5.58 1.90 -9.91
C GLN A 460 -4.80 1.53 -8.66
N ILE A 461 -5.51 1.25 -7.56
CA ILE A 461 -4.91 0.84 -6.29
C ILE A 461 -5.72 -0.30 -5.66
N THR A 462 -5.06 -1.26 -5.06
CA THR A 462 -5.72 -2.42 -4.44
C THR A 462 -6.70 -2.01 -3.32
N ALA A 463 -6.36 -1.00 -2.53
CA ALA A 463 -7.27 -0.44 -1.52
C ALA A 463 -8.57 0.08 -2.14
N GLY A 464 -8.51 0.65 -3.36
CA GLY A 464 -9.67 1.05 -4.14
C GLY A 464 -10.55 -0.13 -4.57
N VAL A 465 -9.94 -1.22 -5.03
CA VAL A 465 -10.65 -2.46 -5.38
C VAL A 465 -11.37 -3.04 -4.15
N ILE A 466 -10.67 -3.10 -3.02
CA ILE A 466 -11.23 -3.56 -1.74
C ILE A 466 -12.41 -2.67 -1.31
N ALA A 467 -12.28 -1.36 -1.40
CA ALA A 467 -13.35 -0.43 -1.09
C ALA A 467 -14.55 -0.60 -2.04
N TYR A 468 -14.28 -0.79 -3.34
CA TYR A 468 -15.31 -1.00 -4.37
C TYR A 468 -16.11 -2.28 -4.15
N SER A 469 -15.50 -3.35 -3.62
CA SER A 469 -16.19 -4.60 -3.29
C SER A 469 -17.28 -4.45 -2.22
N SER A 470 -17.27 -3.35 -1.44
CA SER A 470 -18.36 -3.02 -0.51
C SER A 470 -19.70 -2.72 -1.18
N GLY A 471 -19.70 -2.41 -2.49
CA GLY A 471 -20.89 -2.00 -3.24
C GLY A 471 -21.43 -0.61 -2.87
N ALA A 472 -20.74 0.15 -2.02
CA ALA A 472 -21.26 1.42 -1.50
C ALA A 472 -21.27 2.56 -2.53
N PHE A 473 -20.39 2.54 -3.52
CA PHE A 473 -20.22 3.62 -4.52
C PHE A 473 -20.00 3.07 -5.92
N SER A 474 -20.27 3.88 -6.94
CA SER A 474 -20.00 3.58 -8.35
C SER A 474 -18.62 4.06 -8.79
N THR A 475 -18.10 3.51 -9.90
CA THR A 475 -16.86 4.02 -10.53
C THR A 475 -16.95 5.51 -10.85
N ALA A 476 -18.13 6.01 -11.27
CA ALA A 476 -18.36 7.41 -11.55
C ALA A 476 -18.30 8.28 -10.28
N ASP A 477 -18.85 7.81 -9.15
CA ASP A 477 -18.72 8.51 -7.87
C ASP A 477 -17.26 8.64 -7.47
N TYR A 478 -16.50 7.54 -7.61
CA TYR A 478 -15.08 7.49 -7.27
C TYR A 478 -14.26 8.45 -8.15
N ALA A 479 -14.46 8.41 -9.46
CA ALA A 479 -13.74 9.25 -10.42
C ALA A 479 -13.98 10.75 -10.19
N LYS A 480 -15.23 11.15 -9.94
CA LYS A 480 -15.59 12.56 -9.65
C LYS A 480 -14.88 13.09 -8.41
N VAL A 481 -14.88 12.31 -7.34
CA VAL A 481 -14.20 12.70 -6.10
C VAL A 481 -12.69 12.62 -6.27
N GLY A 482 -12.21 11.58 -6.94
CA GLY A 482 -10.81 11.31 -7.14
C GLY A 482 -10.09 12.34 -8.00
N ALA A 483 -10.72 12.84 -9.08
CA ALA A 483 -10.10 13.84 -9.94
C ALA A 483 -9.67 15.11 -9.18
N VAL A 484 -10.54 15.62 -8.30
CA VAL A 484 -10.19 16.77 -7.45
C VAL A 484 -9.18 16.37 -6.38
N SER A 485 -9.27 15.15 -5.85
CA SER A 485 -8.30 14.67 -4.83
C SER A 485 -6.89 14.50 -5.39
N VAL A 486 -6.73 14.14 -6.67
CA VAL A 486 -5.44 14.14 -7.37
C VAL A 486 -4.89 15.56 -7.47
N LEU A 487 -5.72 16.54 -7.84
CA LEU A 487 -5.30 17.94 -7.85
C LEU A 487 -4.92 18.45 -6.46
N ILE A 488 -5.69 18.06 -5.43
CA ILE A 488 -5.35 18.36 -4.02
C ILE A 488 -3.97 17.78 -3.69
N ALA A 489 -3.66 16.55 -4.10
CA ALA A 489 -2.37 15.92 -3.82
C ALA A 489 -1.21 16.67 -4.48
N ILE A 490 -1.35 17.08 -5.75
CA ILE A 490 -0.34 17.86 -6.48
C ILE A 490 -0.12 19.22 -5.80
N VAL A 491 -1.21 19.97 -5.55
CA VAL A 491 -1.13 21.29 -4.90
C VAL A 491 -0.57 21.17 -3.49
N TYR A 492 -0.97 20.15 -2.73
CA TYR A 492 -0.46 19.90 -1.38
C TYR A 492 1.03 19.57 -1.38
N GLY A 493 1.46 18.74 -2.34
CA GLY A 493 2.88 18.45 -2.55
C GLY A 493 3.70 19.71 -2.78
N LEU A 494 3.23 20.60 -3.64
CA LEU A 494 3.93 21.84 -3.99
C LEU A 494 3.87 22.91 -2.89
N CYS A 495 2.71 23.08 -2.24
CA CYS A 495 2.49 24.20 -1.30
C CYS A 495 2.80 23.83 0.15
N VAL A 496 2.82 22.55 0.52
CA VAL A 496 3.06 22.11 1.91
C VAL A 496 4.31 21.25 2.00
N ILE A 497 4.43 20.19 1.17
CA ILE A 497 5.53 19.24 1.29
C ILE A 497 6.84 19.83 0.77
N ALA A 498 6.85 20.51 -0.37
CA ALA A 498 8.08 21.12 -0.89
C ALA A 498 8.68 22.20 0.06
N PRO A 499 7.89 23.14 0.63
CA PRO A 499 8.37 24.03 1.70
C PRO A 499 8.79 23.29 2.97
N TRP A 500 8.10 22.21 3.35
CA TRP A 500 8.49 21.40 4.48
C TRP A 500 9.86 20.74 4.28
N TYR A 501 10.12 20.20 3.09
CA TYR A 501 11.43 19.65 2.74
C TYR A 501 12.52 20.71 2.81
N ALA A 502 12.24 21.94 2.37
CA ALA A 502 13.17 23.06 2.52
C ALA A 502 13.46 23.39 3.98
N TYR A 503 12.42 23.40 4.83
CA TYR A 503 12.58 23.58 6.28
C TYR A 503 13.41 22.46 6.91
N MET A 504 13.30 21.24 6.40
CA MET A 504 14.08 20.07 6.82
C MET A 504 15.51 20.04 6.24
N GLY A 505 15.93 21.06 5.48
CA GLY A 505 17.26 21.18 4.92
C GLY A 505 17.48 20.55 3.55
N ILE A 506 16.42 20.09 2.86
CA ILE A 506 16.47 19.53 1.50
C ILE A 506 15.54 20.32 0.56
N PRO A 507 15.79 21.60 0.28
CA PRO A 507 14.94 22.40 -0.58
C PRO A 507 14.85 21.78 -1.98
N VAL A 508 13.62 21.53 -2.45
CA VAL A 508 13.37 20.83 -3.72
C VAL A 508 14.01 21.57 -4.91
N TRP A 509 14.11 22.90 -4.82
CA TRP A 509 14.62 23.79 -5.88
C TRP A 509 16.14 24.03 -5.85
N ASP A 510 16.89 23.29 -5.05
CA ASP A 510 18.35 23.41 -4.95
C ASP A 510 19.00 22.03 -5.06
N ALA A 511 19.57 21.75 -6.24
CA ALA A 511 20.28 20.50 -6.49
C ALA A 511 21.55 20.32 -5.67
N SER A 512 22.13 21.44 -5.17
CA SER A 512 23.42 21.45 -4.46
C SER A 512 23.28 21.27 -2.95
N ALA A 513 22.07 21.35 -2.40
CA ALA A 513 21.85 21.20 -0.97
C ALA A 513 22.29 19.80 -0.50
N PRO A 514 23.11 19.72 0.57
CA PRO A 514 23.58 18.43 1.07
C PRO A 514 22.45 17.68 1.80
N TRP A 515 22.58 16.36 1.89
CA TRP A 515 21.72 15.55 2.74
C TRP A 515 22.01 15.84 4.22
N PRO A 516 21.06 16.40 5.01
CA PRO A 516 21.34 16.89 6.36
C PRO A 516 21.23 15.82 7.45
N PHE A 517 20.71 14.63 7.13
CA PHE A 517 20.50 13.60 8.12
C PHE A 517 21.72 12.67 8.13
N ALA A 518 22.53 12.77 9.16
CA ALA A 518 23.67 11.88 9.38
C ALA A 518 23.17 10.41 9.56
N HIS A 519 24.01 9.49 9.17
CA HIS A 519 23.79 8.05 9.24
C HIS A 519 23.91 7.52 10.67
#